data_4d1c1715244f5790548f47f5daaaf6ef
#
_entry.id   4d1c1715244f5790548f47f5daaaf6ef
#
_cell.length_a   1.000
_cell.length_b   1.000
_cell.length_c   1.000
_cell.angle_alpha   90.00
_cell.angle_beta   90.00
_cell.angle_gamma   90.00
#
_symmetry.space_group_name_H-M   'P 1'
#
loop_
_entity.id
_entity.type
_entity.pdbx_description
1 polymer ?
#
loop_
_entity_poly.entity_id
_entity_poly.type
_entity_poly.pdbx_seq_one_letter_code
_entity_poly.pdbx_strand_id
1 'polypeptide(L)'
;RKEYLLFQKTLLNNNCNNYYLNILNLNKIDNLIKKIKPDFIFHLAAQPFVLKGYKYPKWTYDTNVTGTLNILEAIKKNKIKTSIIVTTDKVYKNDERKKSFTETDQLGGDDPYSSSKHICEILVKNYNDIYFKNTNINVVTVRAGNVIGGGDRGKNRLIPDFFKTKKEMYI
;
A
#
# COMPACT_ATOMS: atom_id res chain seq x y z
N ARG A 1 12.76 -2.56 16.23
CA ARG A 1 14.24 -2.72 16.05
C ARG A 1 14.64 -3.98 15.30
N LYS A 2 13.88 -5.10 15.33
CA LYS A 2 14.24 -6.35 14.61
C LYS A 2 13.85 -6.35 13.11
N GLU A 3 12.96 -5.49 12.69
CA GLU A 3 12.48 -5.37 11.28
C GLU A 3 13.51 -4.71 10.36
N TYR A 4 14.43 -3.93 10.92
CA TYR A 4 15.53 -3.29 10.18
C TYR A 4 16.67 -4.27 9.77
N LEU A 5 16.70 -5.49 10.32
CA LEU A 5 17.83 -6.39 10.12
C LEU A 5 17.97 -6.87 8.67
N LEU A 6 16.88 -7.06 7.93
CA LEU A 6 16.97 -7.46 6.52
C LEU A 6 17.51 -6.32 5.67
N PHE A 7 16.95 -5.12 5.85
CA PHE A 7 17.38 -3.93 5.15
C PHE A 7 18.87 -3.61 5.41
N GLN A 8 19.33 -3.76 6.66
CA GLN A 8 20.75 -3.58 7.03
C GLN A 8 21.66 -4.69 6.49
N LYS A 9 21.15 -5.92 6.37
CA LYS A 9 21.90 -7.06 5.84
C LYS A 9 21.95 -7.10 4.32
N THR A 10 21.03 -6.44 3.65
CA THR A 10 21.06 -6.24 2.20
C THR A 10 21.88 -5.00 1.91
N LEU A 11 22.69 -5.03 0.87
CA LEU A 11 23.48 -3.87 0.42
C LEU A 11 22.62 -2.65 0.00
N LEU A 12 21.31 -2.70 0.18
CA LEU A 12 20.35 -1.63 -0.13
C LEU A 12 20.65 -0.34 0.63
N ASN A 13 21.20 -0.45 1.85
CA ASN A 13 21.54 0.73 2.65
C ASN A 13 22.62 1.62 2.00
N ASN A 14 23.48 1.02 1.17
CA ASN A 14 24.55 1.76 0.46
C ASN A 14 24.10 2.23 -0.93
N ASN A 15 22.99 1.72 -1.46
CA ASN A 15 22.51 1.95 -2.81
C ASN A 15 21.24 2.81 -2.89
N CYS A 16 20.72 3.27 -1.76
CA CYS A 16 19.53 4.12 -1.73
C CYS A 16 19.60 5.20 -0.64
N ASN A 17 18.98 6.34 -0.91
CA ASN A 17 18.79 7.40 0.06
C ASN A 17 17.56 7.10 0.92
N ASN A 18 17.72 7.09 2.25
CA ASN A 18 16.68 6.80 3.20
C ASN A 18 16.15 8.07 3.86
N TYR A 19 14.84 8.25 3.84
CA TYR A 19 14.15 9.35 4.50
C TYR A 19 13.03 8.81 5.38
N TYR A 20 13.05 9.16 6.67
CA TYR A 20 12.03 8.75 7.64
C TYR A 20 11.01 9.86 7.82
N LEU A 21 9.82 9.64 7.30
CA LEU A 21 8.70 10.57 7.45
C LEU A 21 7.37 9.83 7.61
N ASN A 22 6.40 10.53 8.20
CA ASN A 22 5.03 10.01 8.31
C ASN A 22 4.24 10.46 7.08
N ILE A 23 3.61 9.52 6.38
CA ILE A 23 2.76 9.79 5.20
C ILE A 23 1.52 10.64 5.51
N LEU A 24 1.17 10.80 6.79
CA LEU A 24 0.11 11.73 7.22
C LEU A 24 0.57 13.20 7.19
N ASN A 25 1.85 13.46 7.02
CA ASN A 25 2.38 14.82 6.95
C ASN A 25 2.61 15.25 5.49
N LEU A 26 1.56 15.80 4.86
CA LEU A 26 1.59 16.25 3.46
C LEU A 26 2.75 17.22 3.18
N ASN A 27 3.02 18.17 4.07
CA ASN A 27 4.07 19.16 3.86
C ASN A 27 5.46 18.50 3.79
N LYS A 28 5.74 17.51 4.65
CA LYS A 28 7.01 16.79 4.61
C LYS A 28 7.14 15.93 3.35
N ILE A 29 6.05 15.29 2.89
CA ILE A 29 6.03 14.55 1.63
C ILE A 29 6.31 15.48 0.45
N ASP A 30 5.58 16.57 0.34
CA ASP A 30 5.72 17.55 -0.72
C ASP A 30 7.16 18.11 -0.79
N ASN A 31 7.73 18.51 0.35
CA ASN A 31 9.09 19.00 0.41
C ASN A 31 10.13 17.94 0.00
N LEU A 32 9.91 16.68 0.38
CA LEU A 32 10.79 15.59 -0.03
C LEU A 32 10.71 15.34 -1.54
N ILE A 33 9.52 15.27 -2.11
CA ILE A 33 9.31 15.07 -3.54
C ILE A 33 9.93 16.23 -4.35
N LYS A 34 9.76 17.47 -3.91
CA LYS A 34 10.41 18.65 -4.52
C LYS A 34 11.94 18.57 -4.51
N LYS A 35 12.50 18.06 -3.41
CA LYS A 35 13.95 17.88 -3.26
C LYS A 35 14.49 16.79 -4.18
N ILE A 36 13.80 15.63 -4.23
CA ILE A 36 14.26 14.43 -4.95
C ILE A 36 13.92 14.52 -6.44
N LYS A 37 12.76 15.09 -6.80
CA LYS A 37 12.19 15.13 -8.15
C LYS A 37 12.17 13.74 -8.80
N PRO A 38 11.49 12.76 -8.20
CA PRO A 38 11.50 11.39 -8.70
C PRO A 38 10.75 11.28 -10.03
N ASP A 39 11.21 10.41 -10.92
CA ASP A 39 10.52 10.07 -12.16
C ASP A 39 9.30 9.17 -11.90
N PHE A 40 9.40 8.30 -10.89
CA PHE A 40 8.38 7.34 -10.50
C PHE A 40 8.12 7.37 -9.00
N ILE A 41 6.86 7.12 -8.60
CA ILE A 41 6.49 6.88 -7.21
C ILE A 41 5.85 5.50 -7.09
N PHE A 42 6.37 4.67 -6.18
CA PHE A 42 5.77 3.43 -5.73
C PHE A 42 5.25 3.62 -4.30
N HIS A 43 3.95 3.73 -4.14
CA HIS A 43 3.33 3.88 -2.83
C HIS A 43 2.95 2.53 -2.23
N LEU A 44 3.83 2.01 -1.36
CA LEU A 44 3.63 0.76 -0.64
C LEU A 44 3.32 0.99 0.85
N ALA A 45 3.46 2.22 1.33
CA ALA A 45 3.26 2.54 2.74
C ALA A 45 1.79 2.33 3.14
N ALA A 46 1.55 1.47 4.11
CA ALA A 46 0.21 1.15 4.60
C ALA A 46 0.26 0.51 6.00
N GLN A 47 -0.88 0.47 6.67
CA GLN A 47 -1.15 -0.49 7.73
C GLN A 47 -1.70 -1.78 7.07
N PRO A 48 -0.92 -2.90 6.98
CA PRO A 48 -1.29 -4.04 6.13
C PRO A 48 -1.93 -5.21 6.87
N PHE A 49 -2.15 -5.10 8.18
CA PHE A 49 -2.61 -6.22 9.00
C PHE A 49 -4.12 -6.15 9.25
N VAL A 50 -4.88 -7.13 8.77
CA VAL A 50 -6.34 -7.22 8.94
C VAL A 50 -6.73 -7.20 10.42
N LEU A 51 -6.10 -8.02 11.27
CA LEU A 51 -6.40 -8.06 12.71
C LEU A 51 -6.10 -6.74 13.44
N LYS A 52 -5.08 -6.01 12.99
CA LYS A 52 -4.83 -4.64 13.51
C LYS A 52 -5.89 -3.67 13.01
N GLY A 53 -6.43 -3.89 11.82
CA GLY A 53 -7.56 -3.12 11.28
C GLY A 53 -8.78 -3.21 12.19
N TYR A 54 -9.17 -4.39 12.60
CA TYR A 54 -10.26 -4.58 13.56
C TYR A 54 -9.99 -3.90 14.91
N LYS A 55 -8.77 -4.04 15.44
CA LYS A 55 -8.40 -3.47 16.74
C LYS A 55 -8.26 -1.95 16.72
N TYR A 56 -7.78 -1.38 15.63
CA TYR A 56 -7.45 0.04 15.49
C TYR A 56 -7.95 0.57 14.12
N PRO A 57 -9.28 0.61 13.89
CA PRO A 57 -9.84 0.98 12.59
C PRO A 57 -9.48 2.41 12.20
N LYS A 58 -9.58 3.38 13.10
CA LYS A 58 -9.20 4.77 12.83
C LYS A 58 -7.77 4.88 12.33
N TRP A 59 -6.82 4.25 13.00
CA TRP A 59 -5.41 4.26 12.56
C TRP A 59 -5.24 3.63 11.18
N THR A 60 -6.00 2.58 10.87
CA THR A 60 -5.96 1.92 9.55
C THR A 60 -6.46 2.86 8.46
N TYR A 61 -7.61 3.52 8.66
CA TYR A 61 -8.13 4.48 7.69
C TYR A 61 -7.24 5.72 7.57
N ASP A 62 -6.78 6.29 8.67
CA ASP A 62 -5.87 7.43 8.63
C ASP A 62 -4.62 7.08 7.80
N THR A 63 -3.97 5.95 8.10
CA THR A 63 -2.75 5.56 7.41
C THR A 63 -3.00 5.25 5.94
N ASN A 64 -4.01 4.42 5.64
CA ASN A 64 -4.20 3.92 4.29
C ASN A 64 -4.91 4.94 3.40
N VAL A 65 -5.97 5.56 3.88
CA VAL A 65 -6.79 6.49 3.07
C VAL A 65 -6.17 7.88 3.05
N THR A 66 -5.99 8.51 4.23
CA THR A 66 -5.43 9.86 4.30
C THR A 66 -3.98 9.87 3.83
N GLY A 67 -3.20 8.82 4.14
CA GLY A 67 -1.84 8.67 3.62
C GLY A 67 -1.80 8.61 2.09
N THR A 68 -2.67 7.82 1.45
CA THR A 68 -2.76 7.76 -0.01
C THR A 68 -3.24 9.08 -0.61
N LEU A 69 -4.22 9.75 0.02
CA LEU A 69 -4.67 11.08 -0.42
C LEU A 69 -3.52 12.09 -0.40
N ASN A 70 -2.71 12.10 0.64
CA ASN A 70 -1.53 12.97 0.72
C ASN A 70 -0.51 12.69 -0.40
N ILE A 71 -0.31 11.42 -0.76
CA ILE A 71 0.55 11.06 -1.89
C ILE A 71 -0.04 11.57 -3.21
N LEU A 72 -1.34 11.39 -3.43
CA LEU A 72 -2.02 11.90 -4.64
C LEU A 72 -1.94 13.43 -4.77
N GLU A 73 -2.14 14.16 -3.67
CA GLU A 73 -1.96 15.62 -3.64
C GLU A 73 -0.52 16.03 -3.96
N ALA A 74 0.45 15.31 -3.41
CA ALA A 74 1.87 15.58 -3.70
C ALA A 74 2.24 15.25 -5.15
N ILE A 75 1.70 14.16 -5.73
CA ILE A 75 1.84 13.83 -7.16
C ILE A 75 1.27 14.94 -8.03
N LYS A 76 0.05 15.39 -7.75
CA LYS A 76 -0.63 16.46 -8.48
C LYS A 76 0.19 17.75 -8.46
N LYS A 77 0.61 18.17 -7.26
CA LYS A 77 1.34 19.42 -7.04
C LYS A 77 2.72 19.44 -7.71
N ASN A 78 3.42 18.31 -7.68
CA ASN A 78 4.78 18.19 -8.24
C ASN A 78 4.80 17.62 -9.66
N LYS A 79 3.63 17.33 -10.27
CA LYS A 79 3.46 16.85 -11.63
C LYS A 79 4.29 15.58 -11.92
N ILE A 80 4.26 14.63 -10.99
CA ILE A 80 4.97 13.36 -11.15
C ILE A 80 4.27 12.53 -12.24
N LYS A 81 5.00 12.18 -13.28
CA LYS A 81 4.45 11.58 -14.49
C LYS A 81 3.85 10.20 -14.27
N THR A 82 4.51 9.36 -13.47
CA THR A 82 4.08 7.97 -13.28
C THR A 82 4.10 7.59 -11.82
N SER A 83 3.00 7.03 -11.34
CA SER A 83 2.90 6.57 -9.95
C SER A 83 2.09 5.28 -9.84
N ILE A 84 2.54 4.38 -8.99
CA ILE A 84 1.90 3.10 -8.72
C ILE A 84 1.46 3.06 -7.25
N ILE A 85 0.17 2.88 -7.03
CA ILE A 85 -0.43 2.74 -5.70
C ILE A 85 -0.75 1.28 -5.46
N VAL A 86 -0.06 0.66 -4.50
CA VAL A 86 -0.26 -0.76 -4.19
C VAL A 86 -1.49 -0.93 -3.30
N THR A 87 -2.47 -1.65 -3.82
CA THR A 87 -3.67 -2.06 -3.09
C THR A 87 -3.61 -3.56 -2.76
N THR A 88 -4.69 -4.29 -2.85
CA THR A 88 -4.77 -5.70 -2.49
C THR A 88 -5.88 -6.40 -3.26
N ASP A 89 -5.78 -7.70 -3.47
CA ASP A 89 -6.86 -8.56 -3.96
C ASP A 89 -8.10 -8.56 -3.05
N LYS A 90 -7.92 -8.25 -1.76
CA LYS A 90 -9.01 -8.15 -0.78
C LYS A 90 -9.97 -6.97 -1.01
N VAL A 91 -9.71 -6.13 -2.00
CA VAL A 91 -10.65 -5.09 -2.45
C VAL A 91 -11.82 -5.66 -3.24
N TYR A 92 -11.71 -6.86 -3.80
CA TYR A 92 -12.83 -7.52 -4.46
C TYR A 92 -13.91 -7.94 -3.46
N LYS A 93 -15.16 -7.85 -3.88
CA LYS A 93 -16.26 -8.47 -3.13
C LYS A 93 -16.07 -9.98 -3.14
N ASN A 94 -15.88 -10.56 -1.97
CA ASN A 94 -15.76 -12.01 -1.86
C ASN A 94 -17.14 -12.66 -1.93
N ASP A 95 -17.42 -13.29 -3.06
CA ASP A 95 -18.64 -14.05 -3.33
C ASP A 95 -18.39 -15.58 -3.35
N GLU A 96 -17.21 -16.00 -2.84
CA GLU A 96 -16.76 -17.40 -2.77
C GLU A 96 -16.79 -18.15 -4.12
N ARG A 97 -16.79 -17.41 -5.22
CA ARG A 97 -16.83 -17.98 -6.57
C ARG A 97 -15.55 -18.74 -6.90
N LYS A 98 -15.69 -19.76 -7.76
CA LYS A 98 -14.56 -20.58 -8.24
C LYS A 98 -13.74 -19.95 -9.37
N LYS A 99 -14.17 -18.81 -9.91
CA LYS A 99 -13.48 -18.12 -11.01
C LYS A 99 -12.51 -17.07 -10.46
N SER A 100 -11.39 -16.88 -11.15
CA SER A 100 -10.47 -15.78 -10.88
C SER A 100 -11.15 -14.42 -11.02
N PHE A 101 -10.71 -13.46 -10.23
CA PHE A 101 -11.14 -12.07 -10.36
C PHE A 101 -10.45 -11.37 -11.53
N THR A 102 -11.15 -10.41 -12.10
CA THR A 102 -10.66 -9.48 -13.12
C THR A 102 -10.76 -8.04 -12.61
N GLU A 103 -10.11 -7.10 -13.27
CA GLU A 103 -10.10 -5.70 -12.85
C GLU A 103 -11.49 -5.05 -12.86
N THR A 104 -12.42 -5.58 -13.63
CA THR A 104 -13.80 -5.08 -13.76
C THR A 104 -14.78 -5.67 -12.75
N ASP A 105 -14.33 -6.65 -11.96
CA ASP A 105 -15.19 -7.27 -10.96
C ASP A 105 -15.55 -6.32 -9.82
N GLN A 106 -16.71 -6.60 -9.21
CA GLN A 106 -17.24 -5.76 -8.15
C GLN A 106 -16.26 -5.67 -6.97
N LEU A 107 -15.99 -4.44 -6.55
CA LEU A 107 -15.21 -4.18 -5.36
C LEU A 107 -16.09 -4.17 -4.11
N GLY A 108 -15.49 -4.51 -2.97
CA GLY A 108 -16.12 -4.57 -1.67
C GLY A 108 -15.11 -4.22 -0.56
N GLY A 109 -15.00 -5.09 0.41
CA GLY A 109 -14.09 -4.96 1.55
C GLY A 109 -14.87 -5.03 2.85
N ASP A 110 -14.87 -6.23 3.48
CA ASP A 110 -15.71 -6.55 4.63
C ASP A 110 -15.00 -6.26 5.98
N ASP A 111 -13.75 -5.84 5.93
CA ASP A 111 -12.97 -5.46 7.10
C ASP A 111 -12.31 -4.08 6.92
N PRO A 112 -11.87 -3.41 8.00
CA PRO A 112 -11.30 -2.06 7.91
C PRO A 112 -10.06 -1.95 7.03
N TYR A 113 -9.25 -3.02 6.90
CA TYR A 113 -8.10 -3.02 6.00
C TYR A 113 -8.56 -3.07 4.54
N SER A 114 -9.36 -4.07 4.19
CA SER A 114 -9.87 -4.27 2.82
C SER A 114 -10.66 -3.05 2.34
N SER A 115 -11.57 -2.55 3.19
CA SER A 115 -12.35 -1.34 2.95
C SER A 115 -11.46 -0.11 2.75
N SER A 116 -10.42 0.08 3.58
CA SER A 116 -9.49 1.21 3.40
C SER A 116 -8.74 1.15 2.07
N LYS A 117 -8.38 -0.05 1.61
CA LYS A 117 -7.73 -0.25 0.31
C LYS A 117 -8.69 -0.06 -0.86
N HIS A 118 -9.96 -0.45 -0.72
CA HIS A 118 -10.99 -0.14 -1.70
C HIS A 118 -11.19 1.38 -1.84
N ILE A 119 -11.23 2.12 -0.74
CA ILE A 119 -11.30 3.59 -0.79
C ILE A 119 -10.09 4.17 -1.54
N CYS A 120 -8.89 3.60 -1.40
CA CYS A 120 -7.73 4.03 -2.18
C CYS A 120 -7.95 3.86 -3.70
N GLU A 121 -8.61 2.77 -4.14
CA GLU A 121 -8.99 2.57 -5.55
C GLU A 121 -9.92 3.68 -6.05
N ILE A 122 -10.93 4.03 -5.23
CA ILE A 122 -11.87 5.11 -5.54
C ILE A 122 -11.13 6.46 -5.64
N LEU A 123 -10.23 6.75 -4.71
CA LEU A 123 -9.43 7.98 -4.73
C LEU A 123 -8.59 8.08 -6.00
N VAL A 124 -7.85 7.01 -6.36
CA VAL A 124 -7.02 7.01 -7.57
C VAL A 124 -7.87 7.20 -8.82
N LYS A 125 -9.01 6.49 -8.91
CA LYS A 125 -9.94 6.67 -10.02
C LYS A 125 -10.42 8.12 -10.13
N ASN A 126 -10.88 8.72 -9.04
CA ASN A 126 -11.36 10.09 -9.02
C ASN A 126 -10.26 11.09 -9.41
N TYR A 127 -9.03 10.90 -8.91
CA TYR A 127 -7.91 11.78 -9.29
C TYR A 127 -7.58 11.67 -10.77
N ASN A 128 -7.59 10.47 -11.34
CA ASN A 128 -7.39 10.26 -12.77
C ASN A 128 -8.49 10.94 -13.60
N ASP A 129 -9.75 10.74 -13.22
CA ASP A 129 -10.90 11.26 -13.99
C ASP A 129 -11.02 12.80 -13.92
N ILE A 130 -10.68 13.40 -12.78
CA ILE A 130 -10.92 14.82 -12.51
C ILE A 130 -9.67 15.67 -12.73
N TYR A 131 -8.52 15.23 -12.19
CA TYR A 131 -7.33 16.08 -12.14
C TYR A 131 -6.24 15.68 -13.14
N PHE A 132 -6.21 14.42 -13.61
CA PHE A 132 -5.11 13.93 -14.43
C PHE A 132 -5.51 13.66 -15.89
N LYS A 133 -6.81 13.60 -16.20
CA LYS A 133 -7.37 13.21 -17.50
C LYS A 133 -6.74 13.93 -18.71
N ASN A 134 -6.40 15.21 -18.57
CA ASN A 134 -5.83 16.01 -19.66
C ASN A 134 -4.39 16.44 -19.37
N THR A 135 -3.66 15.62 -18.63
CA THR A 135 -2.27 15.88 -18.23
C THR A 135 -1.39 14.70 -18.61
N ASN A 136 -0.07 14.85 -18.42
CA ASN A 136 0.90 13.77 -18.58
C ASN A 136 1.11 12.99 -17.27
N ILE A 137 0.17 13.07 -16.32
CA ILE A 137 0.24 12.35 -15.05
C ILE A 137 -0.55 11.06 -15.19
N ASN A 138 0.08 9.93 -14.87
CA ASN A 138 -0.53 8.61 -14.92
C ASN A 138 -0.38 7.92 -13.56
N VAL A 139 -1.49 7.66 -12.90
CA VAL A 139 -1.52 6.98 -11.61
C VAL A 139 -2.33 5.69 -11.75
N VAL A 140 -1.71 4.56 -11.43
CA VAL A 140 -2.36 3.26 -11.52
C VAL A 140 -2.41 2.58 -10.15
N THR A 141 -3.45 1.78 -9.92
CA THR A 141 -3.50 0.85 -8.79
C THR A 141 -3.03 -0.53 -9.23
N VAL A 142 -2.39 -1.27 -8.33
CA VAL A 142 -2.04 -2.67 -8.53
C VAL A 142 -2.54 -3.48 -7.33
N ARG A 143 -3.34 -4.51 -7.61
CA ARG A 143 -3.98 -5.38 -6.61
C ARG A 143 -3.11 -6.59 -6.36
N ALA A 144 -2.24 -6.49 -5.36
CA ALA A 144 -1.38 -7.60 -4.99
C ALA A 144 -2.15 -8.65 -4.17
N GLY A 145 -1.93 -9.93 -4.47
CA GLY A 145 -2.31 -11.04 -3.59
C GLY A 145 -1.39 -11.15 -2.38
N ASN A 146 -1.25 -12.34 -1.82
CA ASN A 146 -0.35 -12.56 -0.71
C ASN A 146 1.11 -12.42 -1.17
N VAL A 147 1.76 -11.35 -0.74
CA VAL A 147 3.17 -11.09 -1.05
C VAL A 147 4.05 -11.92 -0.11
N ILE A 148 4.94 -12.72 -0.68
CA ILE A 148 5.89 -13.57 0.03
C ILE A 148 7.29 -13.06 -0.24
N GLY A 149 8.09 -12.93 0.83
CA GLY A 149 9.47 -12.48 0.69
C GLY A 149 10.30 -12.78 1.91
N GLY A 150 11.61 -12.81 1.72
CA GLY A 150 12.58 -12.99 2.81
C GLY A 150 12.48 -11.85 3.83
N GLY A 151 12.65 -12.17 5.12
CA GLY A 151 12.67 -11.19 6.20
C GLY A 151 11.29 -10.78 6.73
N ASP A 152 10.19 -11.27 6.19
CA ASP A 152 8.87 -11.08 6.78
C ASP A 152 8.81 -11.80 8.15
N ARG A 153 8.54 -11.03 9.20
CA ARG A 153 8.40 -11.50 10.58
C ARG A 153 7.04 -11.11 11.17
N GLY A 154 6.11 -10.73 10.32
CA GLY A 154 4.76 -10.34 10.71
C GLY A 154 4.08 -11.47 11.50
N LYS A 155 3.34 -11.10 12.57
CA LYS A 155 2.49 -12.04 13.28
C LYS A 155 1.19 -12.24 12.50
N ASN A 156 0.59 -13.42 12.65
CA ASN A 156 -0.67 -13.79 11.97
C ASN A 156 -0.55 -13.71 10.43
N ARG A 157 0.60 -14.17 9.93
CA ARG A 157 0.85 -14.34 8.50
C ARG A 157 1.25 -15.79 8.24
N LEU A 158 0.64 -16.42 7.25
CA LEU A 158 0.76 -17.84 6.95
C LEU A 158 2.23 -18.29 6.90
N ILE A 159 3.04 -17.70 6.05
CA ILE A 159 4.42 -18.14 5.84
C ILE A 159 5.32 -17.86 7.05
N PRO A 160 5.37 -16.65 7.64
CA PRO A 160 6.13 -16.39 8.85
C PRO A 160 5.73 -17.28 10.04
N ASP A 161 4.45 -17.57 10.20
CA ASP A 161 3.98 -18.37 11.32
C ASP A 161 4.24 -19.85 11.09
N PHE A 162 4.15 -20.35 9.85
CA PHE A 162 4.58 -21.68 9.46
C PHE A 162 6.03 -21.95 9.88
N PHE A 163 6.96 -21.07 9.55
CA PHE A 163 8.37 -21.22 9.92
C PHE A 163 8.66 -21.03 11.42
N LYS A 164 7.75 -20.44 12.18
CA LYS A 164 7.91 -20.29 13.64
C LYS A 164 7.33 -21.46 14.44
N THR A 165 6.38 -22.18 13.89
CA THR A 165 5.74 -23.29 14.58
C THR A 165 6.56 -24.57 14.40
N LYS A 166 6.68 -25.34 15.50
CA LYS A 166 7.23 -26.70 15.48
C LYS A 166 6.14 -27.77 15.46
N LYS A 167 4.89 -27.35 15.40
CA LYS A 167 3.70 -28.23 15.38
C LYS A 167 3.08 -28.21 13.98
N GLU A 168 2.34 -29.23 13.64
CA GLU A 168 1.51 -29.24 12.44
C GLU A 168 0.57 -28.06 12.43
N MET A 169 0.45 -27.42 11.28
CA MET A 169 -0.45 -26.30 11.07
C MET A 169 -1.58 -26.77 10.16
N TYR A 170 -2.81 -26.73 10.66
CA TYR A 170 -3.99 -26.94 9.86
C TYR A 170 -4.37 -25.61 9.19
N ILE A 171 -4.54 -25.62 7.90
CA ILE A 171 -4.90 -24.49 7.04
C ILE A 171 -6.35 -24.62 6.62
#